data_8d91e9e0ae9574fe44bfef711f6cfd3e
#
_entry.id   8d91e9e0ae9574fe44bfef711f6cfd3e
#
_cell.length_a   1.000
_cell.length_b   1.000
_cell.length_c   1.000
_cell.angle_alpha   90.00
_cell.angle_beta   90.00
_cell.angle_gamma   90.00
#
_symmetry.space_group_name_H-M   'P 1'
#
loop_
_entity.id
_entity.type
_entity.pdbx_description
1 polymer ?
#
loop_
_entity_poly.entity_id
_entity_poly.type
_entity_poly.pdbx_seq_one_letter_code
_entity_poly.pdbx_strand_id
1 'polypeptide(L)'
;RGEISFEDCIAHQFRLIKASEYAILGEYDRFVSQRNGFGALVDFTVTRGIPLTIVSGGLAFIIKEFLDRNGWADLISLHVGKLELKEGRMAVIFPPLLERGSSCFKDDLVLRLKRQGKTVIYIGDGTYDFKAARASDLAFAVRGSKLARLCRRERVPFTEFQDFAEVVESIARSLG
;
A
#
# COMPACT_ATOMS: atom_id res chain seq x y z
N ARG A 1 -0.10 -28.53 -1.61
CA ARG A 1 0.81 -27.42 -1.25
C ARG A 1 -0.06 -26.36 -0.64
N GLY A 2 0.00 -26.17 0.69
CA GLY A 2 -0.77 -25.13 1.38
C GLY A 2 -0.26 -23.77 0.92
N GLU A 3 -1.16 -22.89 0.48
CA GLU A 3 -0.82 -21.52 0.19
C GLU A 3 -0.54 -20.81 1.52
N ILE A 4 0.66 -20.22 1.64
CA ILE A 4 1.03 -19.39 2.80
C ILE A 4 0.27 -18.06 2.67
N SER A 5 -0.33 -17.57 3.76
CA SER A 5 -0.96 -16.24 3.75
C SER A 5 0.06 -15.15 3.42
N PHE A 6 -0.44 -13.98 2.97
CA PHE A 6 0.43 -12.83 2.73
C PHE A 6 1.17 -12.41 4.00
N GLU A 7 0.44 -12.35 5.10
CA GLU A 7 0.96 -11.96 6.41
C GLU A 7 2.04 -12.93 6.89
N ASP A 8 1.81 -14.23 6.76
CA ASP A 8 2.80 -15.26 7.14
C ASP A 8 4.05 -15.21 6.25
N CYS A 9 3.87 -14.97 4.94
CA CYS A 9 4.97 -14.82 4.01
C CYS A 9 5.88 -13.65 4.40
N ILE A 10 5.30 -12.49 4.68
CA ILE A 10 6.02 -11.29 5.10
C ILE A 10 6.63 -11.47 6.49
N ALA A 11 5.88 -12.01 7.44
CA ALA A 11 6.39 -12.28 8.79
C ALA A 11 7.59 -13.24 8.76
N HIS A 12 7.57 -14.22 7.87
CA HIS A 12 8.70 -15.15 7.70
C HIS A 12 9.95 -14.42 7.17
N GLN A 13 9.78 -13.54 6.20
CA GLN A 13 10.89 -12.74 5.66
C GLN A 13 11.51 -11.84 6.72
N PHE A 14 10.69 -11.18 7.55
CA PHE A 14 11.21 -10.30 8.61
C PHE A 14 11.95 -11.03 9.72
N ARG A 15 11.61 -12.29 10.03
CA ARG A 15 12.37 -13.13 10.97
C ARG A 15 13.81 -13.39 10.53
N LEU A 16 14.11 -13.23 9.24
CA LEU A 16 15.46 -13.39 8.70
C LEU A 16 16.32 -12.12 8.87
N ILE A 17 15.70 -10.97 9.17
CA ILE A 17 16.40 -9.71 9.37
C ILE A 17 17.03 -9.73 10.76
N LYS A 18 18.37 -9.62 10.81
CA LYS A 18 19.15 -9.55 12.07
C LYS A 18 19.66 -8.15 12.36
N ALA A 19 19.28 -7.15 11.56
CA ALA A 19 19.70 -5.77 11.72
C ALA A 19 18.74 -5.00 12.64
N SER A 20 19.25 -4.03 13.42
CA SER A 20 18.43 -3.09 14.17
C SER A 20 17.73 -2.10 13.25
N GLU A 21 16.63 -1.47 13.70
CA GLU A 21 15.97 -0.38 12.98
C GLU A 21 16.97 0.73 12.59
N TYR A 22 17.84 1.11 13.51
CA TYR A 22 18.88 2.11 13.28
C TYR A 22 19.81 1.73 12.11
N ALA A 23 20.26 0.47 12.05
CA ALA A 23 21.13 0.00 10.98
C ALA A 23 20.38 -0.02 9.63
N ILE A 24 19.09 -0.36 9.63
CA ILE A 24 18.26 -0.33 8.41
C ILE A 24 18.02 1.11 7.95
N LEU A 25 17.72 2.03 8.88
CA LEU A 25 17.55 3.45 8.54
C LEU A 25 18.84 4.10 8.06
N GLY A 26 20.00 3.64 8.54
CA GLY A 26 21.31 4.09 8.03
C GLY A 26 21.54 3.82 6.54
N GLU A 27 20.85 2.81 5.98
CA GLU A 27 20.90 2.45 4.56
C GLU A 27 19.72 3.03 3.76
N TYR A 28 18.85 3.83 4.39
CA TYR A 28 17.61 4.35 3.81
C TYR A 28 17.82 4.98 2.43
N ASP A 29 18.74 5.94 2.33
CA ASP A 29 18.96 6.72 1.11
C ASP A 29 19.52 5.87 -0.06
N ARG A 30 20.05 4.69 0.26
CA ARG A 30 20.56 3.74 -0.72
C ARG A 30 19.46 2.87 -1.34
N PHE A 31 18.40 2.57 -0.59
CA PHE A 31 17.39 1.58 -1.00
C PHE A 31 15.99 2.16 -1.18
N VAL A 32 15.70 3.32 -0.63
CA VAL A 32 14.37 3.94 -0.74
C VAL A 32 14.39 4.99 -1.84
N SER A 33 13.54 4.79 -2.83
CA SER A 33 13.30 5.78 -3.88
C SER A 33 11.82 6.06 -4.02
N GLN A 34 11.49 7.31 -4.22
CA GLN A 34 10.13 7.77 -4.48
C GLN A 34 9.81 7.63 -5.97
N ARG A 35 8.62 7.12 -6.28
CA ARG A 35 8.08 7.19 -7.64
C ARG A 35 7.71 8.62 -7.96
N ASN A 36 8.02 9.05 -9.19
CA ASN A 36 7.74 10.41 -9.66
C ASN A 36 6.26 10.79 -9.46
N GLY A 37 6.03 12.06 -9.17
CA GLY A 37 4.69 12.62 -9.04
C GLY A 37 3.97 12.30 -7.73
N PHE A 38 4.55 11.52 -6.79
CA PHE A 38 3.87 11.19 -5.53
C PHE A 38 3.53 12.44 -4.70
N GLY A 39 4.42 13.44 -4.64
CA GLY A 39 4.13 14.72 -3.99
C GLY A 39 2.91 15.42 -4.61
N ALA A 40 2.80 15.42 -5.95
CA ALA A 40 1.62 15.98 -6.62
C ALA A 40 0.32 15.23 -6.27
N LEU A 41 0.38 13.92 -6.06
CA LEU A 41 -0.77 13.15 -5.57
C LEU A 41 -1.14 13.56 -4.14
N VAL A 42 -0.16 13.75 -3.24
CA VAL A 42 -0.39 14.22 -1.86
C VAL A 42 -1.06 15.59 -1.89
N ASP A 43 -0.49 16.56 -2.61
CA ASP A 43 -1.02 17.92 -2.73
C ASP A 43 -2.46 17.93 -3.30
N PHE A 44 -2.71 17.13 -4.33
CA PHE A 44 -4.04 16.98 -4.92
C PHE A 44 -5.05 16.45 -3.90
N THR A 45 -4.69 15.39 -3.17
CA THR A 45 -5.60 14.77 -2.19
C THR A 45 -5.89 15.72 -1.02
N VAL A 46 -4.89 16.43 -0.52
CA VAL A 46 -5.04 17.44 0.54
C VAL A 46 -5.96 18.59 0.06
N THR A 47 -5.69 19.14 -1.12
CA THR A 47 -6.47 20.25 -1.68
C THR A 47 -7.95 19.89 -1.89
N ARG A 48 -8.22 18.64 -2.22
CA ARG A 48 -9.59 18.12 -2.46
C ARG A 48 -10.24 17.50 -1.23
N GLY A 49 -9.57 17.47 -0.08
CA GLY A 49 -10.07 16.82 1.13
C GLY A 49 -10.27 15.30 0.96
N ILE A 50 -9.49 14.66 0.08
CA ILE A 50 -9.55 13.22 -0.17
C ILE A 50 -8.59 12.52 0.80
N PRO A 51 -9.06 11.62 1.70
CA PRO A 51 -8.16 10.90 2.58
C PRO A 51 -7.22 10.00 1.80
N LEU A 52 -5.91 10.10 2.07
CA LEU A 52 -4.88 9.23 1.50
C LEU A 52 -4.39 8.25 2.56
N THR A 53 -4.34 6.97 2.22
CA THR A 53 -3.85 5.91 3.11
C THR A 53 -2.82 5.06 2.39
N ILE A 54 -1.64 4.89 2.99
CA ILE A 54 -0.67 3.90 2.55
C ILE A 54 -1.01 2.57 3.22
N VAL A 55 -1.27 1.54 2.40
CA VAL A 55 -1.48 0.17 2.84
C VAL A 55 -0.32 -0.70 2.36
N SER A 56 0.53 -1.16 3.27
CA SER A 56 1.79 -1.83 2.90
C SER A 56 2.17 -2.96 3.85
N GLY A 57 2.72 -4.05 3.28
CA GLY A 57 3.39 -5.10 4.04
C GLY A 57 4.84 -4.78 4.41
N GLY A 58 5.35 -3.61 4.01
CA GLY A 58 6.70 -3.14 4.33
C GLY A 58 6.86 -2.71 5.78
N LEU A 59 8.11 -2.38 6.13
CA LEU A 59 8.49 -1.93 7.47
C LEU A 59 7.88 -0.56 7.78
N ALA A 60 7.03 -0.50 8.78
CA ALA A 60 6.30 0.71 9.18
C ALA A 60 7.24 1.90 9.46
N PHE A 61 8.38 1.66 10.12
CA PHE A 61 9.33 2.72 10.45
C PHE A 61 10.02 3.31 9.22
N ILE A 62 10.27 2.52 8.15
CA ILE A 62 10.81 3.03 6.88
C ILE A 62 9.79 3.95 6.19
N ILE A 63 8.51 3.52 6.17
CA ILE A 63 7.45 4.34 5.58
C ILE A 63 7.28 5.63 6.39
N LYS A 64 7.34 5.53 7.71
CA LYS A 64 7.26 6.68 8.61
C LYS A 64 8.41 7.67 8.37
N GLU A 65 9.64 7.18 8.31
CA GLU A 65 10.82 7.99 7.97
C GLU A 65 10.66 8.71 6.64
N PHE A 66 10.14 8.01 5.61
CA PHE A 66 9.84 8.61 4.32
C PHE A 66 8.82 9.76 4.43
N LEU A 67 7.75 9.57 5.19
CA LEU A 67 6.72 10.60 5.37
C LEU A 67 7.24 11.78 6.18
N ASP A 68 8.00 11.53 7.23
CA ASP A 68 8.59 12.57 8.11
C ASP A 68 9.55 13.46 7.30
N ARG A 69 10.45 12.87 6.52
CA ARG A 69 11.40 13.61 5.67
C ARG A 69 10.74 14.49 4.62
N ASN A 70 9.55 14.14 4.17
CA ASN A 70 8.79 14.90 3.17
C ASN A 70 7.72 15.83 3.79
N GLY A 71 7.55 15.84 5.10
CA GLY A 71 6.52 16.64 5.78
C GLY A 71 5.10 16.12 5.57
N TRP A 72 4.93 14.82 5.31
CA TRP A 72 3.64 14.20 4.99
C TRP A 72 3.06 13.31 6.10
N ALA A 73 3.73 13.24 7.25
CA ALA A 73 3.34 12.32 8.33
C ALA A 73 1.91 12.54 8.84
N ASP A 74 1.48 13.80 8.93
CA ASP A 74 0.14 14.17 9.38
C ASP A 74 -0.90 14.20 8.25
N LEU A 75 -0.48 14.07 7.00
CA LEU A 75 -1.34 14.14 5.81
C LEU A 75 -1.78 12.76 5.32
N ILE A 76 -1.03 11.71 5.66
CA ILE A 76 -1.21 10.35 5.12
C ILE A 76 -1.41 9.35 6.26
N SER A 77 -2.52 8.65 6.22
CA SER A 77 -2.79 7.56 7.16
C SER A 77 -1.99 6.29 6.80
N LEU A 78 -1.57 5.54 7.81
CA LEU A 78 -0.87 4.27 7.63
C LEU A 78 -1.74 3.10 8.06
N HIS A 79 -1.86 2.10 7.18
CA HIS A 79 -2.46 0.81 7.45
C HIS A 79 -1.43 -0.28 7.12
N VAL A 80 -0.54 -0.54 8.07
CA VAL A 80 0.69 -1.32 7.89
C VAL A 80 0.92 -2.26 9.07
N GLY A 81 1.77 -3.26 8.88
CA GLY A 81 2.22 -4.11 9.97
C GLY A 81 3.06 -3.34 11.00
N LYS A 82 2.86 -3.62 12.29
CA LYS A 82 3.67 -3.09 13.38
C LYS A 82 4.78 -4.07 13.71
N LEU A 83 5.99 -3.55 13.88
CA LEU A 83 7.11 -4.33 14.40
C LEU A 83 7.00 -4.43 15.92
N GLU A 84 7.12 -5.65 16.42
CA GLU A 84 7.25 -5.95 17.84
C GLU A 84 8.48 -6.83 18.07
N LEU A 85 9.18 -6.59 19.17
CA LEU A 85 10.26 -7.47 19.62
C LEU A 85 9.67 -8.54 20.52
N LYS A 86 9.59 -9.79 20.03
CA LYS A 86 9.15 -10.94 20.81
C LYS A 86 10.33 -11.90 21.01
N GLU A 87 10.67 -12.16 22.25
CA GLU A 87 11.76 -13.10 22.62
C GLU A 87 13.08 -12.82 21.88
N GLY A 88 13.44 -11.53 21.71
CA GLY A 88 14.66 -11.12 21.01
C GLY A 88 14.61 -11.27 19.49
N ARG A 89 13.44 -11.56 18.92
CA ARG A 89 13.23 -11.67 17.47
C ARG A 89 12.24 -10.61 16.97
N MET A 90 12.48 -10.08 15.80
CA MET A 90 11.52 -9.18 15.16
C MET A 90 10.29 -9.97 14.69
N ALA A 91 9.13 -9.55 15.18
CA ALA A 91 7.82 -10.03 14.74
C ALA A 91 7.04 -8.89 14.12
N VAL A 92 6.30 -9.16 13.04
CA VAL A 92 5.39 -8.19 12.43
C VAL A 92 3.97 -8.60 12.76
N ILE A 93 3.20 -7.69 13.33
CA ILE A 93 1.77 -7.87 13.58
C ILE A 93 1.01 -7.03 12.58
N PHE A 94 0.26 -7.68 11.72
CA PHE A 94 -0.61 -7.02 10.73
C PHE A 94 -1.96 -6.64 11.33
N PRO A 95 -2.65 -5.64 10.76
CA PRO A 95 -4.04 -5.34 11.11
C PRO A 95 -4.92 -6.59 10.97
N PRO A 96 -5.86 -6.82 11.92
CA PRO A 96 -6.75 -7.97 11.85
C PRO A 96 -7.68 -7.89 10.63
N LEU A 97 -8.05 -9.04 10.09
CA LEU A 97 -9.07 -9.14 9.06
C LEU A 97 -10.45 -9.06 9.73
N LEU A 98 -11.23 -8.07 9.36
CA LEU A 98 -12.55 -7.77 9.94
C LEU A 98 -13.68 -8.06 8.94
N GLU A 99 -13.38 -8.13 7.65
CA GLU A 99 -14.36 -8.34 6.60
C GLU A 99 -14.40 -9.81 6.16
N ARG A 100 -15.61 -10.35 6.09
CA ARG A 100 -15.82 -11.72 5.61
C ARG A 100 -15.39 -11.80 4.13
N GLY A 101 -14.51 -12.76 3.82
CA GLY A 101 -14.04 -13.01 2.46
C GLY A 101 -12.78 -12.22 2.07
N SER A 102 -12.24 -11.38 2.96
CA SER A 102 -10.91 -10.79 2.78
C SER A 102 -9.82 -11.88 2.80
N SER A 103 -8.75 -11.63 2.09
CA SER A 103 -7.61 -12.55 1.98
C SER A 103 -6.35 -12.01 2.63
N CYS A 104 -6.27 -10.70 2.81
CA CYS A 104 -5.21 -10.00 3.52
C CYS A 104 -5.73 -8.63 3.97
N PHE A 105 -4.98 -7.94 4.83
CA PHE A 105 -5.39 -6.66 5.39
C PHE A 105 -5.58 -5.55 4.33
N LYS A 106 -5.03 -5.72 3.10
CA LYS A 106 -5.19 -4.74 2.01
C LYS A 106 -6.61 -4.75 1.43
N ASP A 107 -7.07 -5.92 1.04
CA ASP A 107 -8.45 -6.06 0.53
C ASP A 107 -9.48 -5.94 1.66
N ASP A 108 -9.13 -6.31 2.89
CA ASP A 108 -9.97 -6.06 4.07
C ASP A 108 -10.27 -4.57 4.27
N LEU A 109 -9.26 -3.72 4.19
CA LEU A 109 -9.44 -2.27 4.28
C LEU A 109 -10.37 -1.75 3.19
N VAL A 110 -10.17 -2.16 1.93
CA VAL A 110 -11.01 -1.74 0.81
C VAL A 110 -12.46 -2.17 1.03
N LEU A 111 -12.71 -3.43 1.37
CA LEU A 111 -14.05 -3.96 1.64
C LEU A 111 -14.74 -3.19 2.77
N ARG A 112 -14.02 -2.90 3.85
CA ARG A 112 -14.52 -2.11 4.97
C ARG A 112 -14.92 -0.69 4.56
N LEU A 113 -14.09 0.00 3.78
CA LEU A 113 -14.40 1.34 3.28
C LEU A 113 -15.62 1.31 2.35
N LYS A 114 -15.71 0.31 1.48
CA LYS A 114 -16.87 0.11 0.60
C LYS A 114 -18.14 -0.11 1.38
N ARG A 115 -18.10 -0.93 2.45
CA ARG A 115 -19.26 -1.15 3.32
C ARG A 115 -19.71 0.13 4.05
N GLN A 116 -18.79 1.05 4.30
CA GLN A 116 -19.09 2.38 4.85
C GLN A 116 -19.64 3.37 3.79
N GLY A 117 -19.91 2.93 2.57
CA GLY A 117 -20.40 3.77 1.48
C GLY A 117 -19.34 4.69 0.88
N LYS A 118 -18.05 4.42 1.10
CA LYS A 118 -16.97 5.24 0.52
C LYS A 118 -16.67 4.80 -0.90
N THR A 119 -16.39 5.78 -1.77
CA THR A 119 -15.75 5.55 -3.06
C THR A 119 -14.27 5.31 -2.82
N VAL A 120 -13.74 4.19 -3.30
CA VAL A 120 -12.37 3.77 -3.04
C VAL A 120 -11.57 3.73 -4.34
N ILE A 121 -10.48 4.46 -4.38
CA ILE A 121 -9.48 4.41 -5.43
C ILE A 121 -8.30 3.60 -4.89
N TYR A 122 -7.90 2.55 -5.61
CA TYR A 122 -6.79 1.70 -5.23
C TYR A 122 -5.63 1.85 -6.22
N ILE A 123 -4.43 2.03 -5.70
CA ILE A 123 -3.20 2.19 -6.48
C ILE A 123 -2.20 1.12 -6.00
N GLY A 124 -1.67 0.32 -6.92
CA GLY A 124 -0.75 -0.76 -6.53
C GLY A 124 0.10 -1.30 -7.67
N ASP A 125 0.93 -2.32 -7.35
CA ASP A 125 1.85 -2.95 -8.32
C ASP A 125 2.04 -4.47 -8.08
N GLY A 126 1.75 -4.95 -6.88
CA GLY A 126 2.03 -6.31 -6.43
C GLY A 126 0.91 -7.32 -6.72
N THR A 127 1.25 -8.60 -6.57
CA THR A 127 0.28 -9.69 -6.70
C THR A 127 -0.81 -9.62 -5.62
N TYR A 128 -0.45 -9.25 -4.41
CA TYR A 128 -1.36 -9.15 -3.27
C TYR A 128 -2.25 -7.89 -3.28
N ASP A 129 -2.04 -7.00 -4.25
CA ASP A 129 -2.91 -5.84 -4.48
C ASP A 129 -4.14 -6.20 -5.31
N PHE A 130 -4.15 -7.39 -5.94
CA PHE A 130 -5.18 -7.75 -6.92
C PHE A 130 -6.60 -7.76 -6.36
N LYS A 131 -6.81 -8.37 -5.19
CA LYS A 131 -8.16 -8.43 -4.60
C LYS A 131 -8.64 -7.05 -4.13
N ALA A 132 -7.75 -6.23 -3.60
CA ALA A 132 -8.03 -4.85 -3.24
C ALA A 132 -8.40 -4.01 -4.47
N ALA A 133 -7.61 -4.10 -5.55
CA ALA A 133 -7.89 -3.43 -6.82
C ALA A 133 -9.24 -3.87 -7.43
N ARG A 134 -9.53 -5.19 -7.41
CA ARG A 134 -10.81 -5.72 -7.90
C ARG A 134 -12.02 -5.24 -7.10
N ALA A 135 -11.86 -5.02 -5.80
CA ALA A 135 -12.93 -4.57 -4.91
C ALA A 135 -13.13 -3.04 -4.92
N SER A 136 -12.16 -2.27 -5.39
CA SER A 136 -12.21 -0.81 -5.45
C SER A 136 -13.11 -0.31 -6.59
N ASP A 137 -13.50 0.97 -6.56
CA ASP A 137 -14.27 1.62 -7.62
C ASP A 137 -13.41 2.01 -8.81
N LEU A 138 -12.18 2.46 -8.54
CA LEU A 138 -11.17 2.75 -9.54
C LEU A 138 -9.86 2.07 -9.13
N ALA A 139 -9.23 1.38 -10.07
CA ALA A 139 -7.95 0.73 -9.86
C ALA A 139 -6.88 1.32 -10.77
N PHE A 140 -5.74 1.66 -10.20
CA PHE A 140 -4.54 2.05 -10.92
C PHE A 140 -3.42 1.05 -10.67
N ALA A 141 -2.80 0.57 -11.74
CA ALA A 141 -1.69 -0.36 -11.64
C ALA A 141 -0.44 0.22 -12.31
N VAL A 142 0.70 0.10 -11.64
CA VAL A 142 1.97 0.48 -12.24
C VAL A 142 2.17 -0.27 -13.55
N ARG A 143 2.54 0.43 -14.61
CA ARG A 143 2.73 -0.11 -15.96
C ARG A 143 3.66 -1.32 -15.96
N GLY A 144 3.21 -2.41 -16.59
CA GLY A 144 3.96 -3.67 -16.67
C GLY A 144 4.14 -4.42 -15.35
N SER A 145 3.50 -3.98 -14.26
CA SER A 145 3.58 -4.60 -12.93
C SER A 145 2.92 -5.98 -12.87
N LYS A 146 3.11 -6.69 -11.75
CA LYS A 146 2.41 -7.95 -11.48
C LYS A 146 0.90 -7.71 -11.38
N LEU A 147 0.48 -6.63 -10.74
CA LEU A 147 -0.93 -6.24 -10.64
C LEU A 147 -1.53 -6.01 -12.03
N ALA A 148 -0.87 -5.20 -12.88
CA ALA A 148 -1.36 -4.92 -14.23
C ALA A 148 -1.58 -6.19 -15.06
N ARG A 149 -0.62 -7.14 -14.98
CA ARG A 149 -0.77 -8.45 -15.67
C ARG A 149 -1.93 -9.27 -15.13
N LEU A 150 -2.13 -9.28 -13.80
CA LEU A 150 -3.25 -9.98 -13.17
C LEU A 150 -4.59 -9.36 -13.55
N CYS A 151 -4.73 -8.04 -13.49
CA CYS A 151 -5.95 -7.35 -13.86
C CYS A 151 -6.35 -7.64 -15.32
N ARG A 152 -5.38 -7.63 -16.26
CA ARG A 152 -5.65 -8.02 -17.65
C ARG A 152 -6.12 -9.47 -17.77
N ARG A 153 -5.42 -10.40 -17.15
CA ARG A 153 -5.74 -11.84 -17.20
C ARG A 153 -7.14 -12.12 -16.66
N GLU A 154 -7.49 -11.49 -15.56
CA GLU A 154 -8.77 -11.71 -14.86
C GLU A 154 -9.89 -10.74 -15.32
N ARG A 155 -9.60 -9.90 -16.33
CA ARG A 155 -10.54 -8.90 -16.90
C ARG A 155 -11.11 -7.92 -15.88
N VAL A 156 -10.31 -7.55 -14.90
CA VAL A 156 -10.63 -6.48 -13.94
C VAL A 156 -10.32 -5.13 -14.58
N PRO A 157 -11.25 -4.15 -14.60
CA PRO A 157 -10.99 -2.81 -15.12
C PRO A 157 -9.90 -2.11 -14.31
N PHE A 158 -8.94 -1.47 -14.97
CA PHE A 158 -7.90 -0.68 -14.34
C PHE A 158 -7.25 0.28 -15.33
N THR A 159 -6.56 1.28 -14.82
CA THR A 159 -5.73 2.21 -15.60
C THR A 159 -4.26 1.97 -15.28
N GLU A 160 -3.42 1.85 -16.31
CA GLU A 160 -1.97 1.81 -16.11
C GLU A 160 -1.39 3.20 -15.95
N PHE A 161 -0.40 3.33 -15.07
CA PHE A 161 0.36 4.57 -14.88
C PHE A 161 1.85 4.27 -14.68
N GLN A 162 2.69 5.24 -14.95
CA GLN A 162 4.12 5.23 -14.67
C GLN A 162 4.52 6.34 -13.70
N ASP A 163 3.85 7.48 -13.80
CA ASP A 163 4.01 8.65 -12.94
C ASP A 163 2.70 8.97 -12.21
N PHE A 164 2.76 9.37 -10.95
CA PHE A 164 1.55 9.72 -10.19
C PHE A 164 0.82 10.95 -10.74
N ALA A 165 1.46 11.80 -11.55
CA ALA A 165 0.77 12.87 -12.24
C ALA A 165 -0.31 12.32 -13.18
N GLU A 166 -0.07 11.18 -13.85
CA GLU A 166 -1.07 10.50 -14.70
C GLU A 166 -2.30 10.05 -13.87
N VAL A 167 -2.07 9.61 -12.63
CA VAL A 167 -3.13 9.22 -11.69
C VAL A 167 -3.95 10.45 -11.29
N VAL A 168 -3.28 11.54 -10.92
CA VAL A 168 -3.92 12.82 -10.55
C VAL A 168 -4.81 13.33 -11.68
N GLU A 169 -4.30 13.38 -12.91
CA GLU A 169 -5.07 13.80 -14.08
C GLU A 169 -6.30 12.92 -14.34
N SER A 170 -6.14 11.61 -14.19
CA SER A 170 -7.23 10.67 -14.37
C SER A 170 -8.33 10.84 -13.33
N ILE A 171 -7.95 10.99 -12.04
CA ILE A 171 -8.91 11.23 -10.96
C ILE A 171 -9.59 12.58 -11.13
N ALA A 172 -8.84 13.65 -11.46
CA ALA A 172 -9.40 14.98 -11.66
C ALA A 172 -10.48 15.00 -12.75
N ARG A 173 -10.26 14.29 -13.86
CA ARG A 173 -11.27 14.11 -14.95
C ARG A 173 -12.51 13.36 -14.50
N SER A 174 -12.38 12.44 -13.55
CA SER A 174 -13.51 11.62 -13.06
C SER A 174 -14.35 12.36 -12.01
N LEU A 175 -13.81 13.43 -11.40
CA LEU A 175 -14.48 14.23 -10.37
C LEU A 175 -15.07 15.55 -10.91
N GLY A 176 -14.70 15.97 -12.11
CA GLY A 176 -15.23 17.16 -12.79
C GLY A 176 -16.38 16.83 -13.69
#